data_289d5a6992b20ef4c7af1ac1571ab17a
#
_entry.id   289d5a6992b20ef4c7af1ac1571ab17a
#
_cell.length_a   1.000
_cell.length_b   1.000
_cell.length_c   1.000
_cell.angle_alpha   90.00
_cell.angle_beta   90.00
_cell.angle_gamma   90.00
#
_symmetry.space_group_name_H-M   'P 1'
#
loop_
_entity.id
_entity.type
_entity.pdbx_description
1 polymer ?
#
loop_
_entity_poly.entity_id
_entity_poly.type
_entity_poly.pdbx_seq_one_letter_code
_entity_poly.pdbx_strand_id
1 'polypeptide(L)'
;TEDPVNGFAPDTGKIDVYRSASGFGIRLDGDSGFTGSVISPYYDSLLVKVTSWGRTFEDARRKAFRALSETVIEGVKTNIRFLQNVINHPIFAEGKCDTNFIGNHPELMHINQGETAELRVLKFLGNKYVNEIKGNKPQFDVPAFPRIKEEEIQKLSGTRQLLQQMGPEKFSQWILDQKKLLITDTTMRDAHQ
;
A
#
# COMPACT_ATOMS: atom_id res chain seq x y z
N THR A 1 -0.66 -4.13 -3.20
CA THR A 1 -1.46 -5.25 -3.72
C THR A 1 -2.94 -4.99 -3.55
N GLU A 2 -3.53 -4.33 -4.53
CA GLU A 2 -4.94 -3.94 -4.52
C GLU A 2 -5.59 -4.33 -5.84
N ASP A 3 -6.87 -4.72 -5.81
CA ASP A 3 -7.66 -5.02 -7.00
C ASP A 3 -8.55 -3.83 -7.37
N PRO A 4 -8.17 -2.99 -8.35
CA PRO A 4 -8.96 -1.81 -8.73
C PRO A 4 -10.35 -2.18 -9.27
N VAL A 5 -10.50 -3.37 -9.87
CA VAL A 5 -11.78 -3.84 -10.41
C VAL A 5 -12.74 -4.24 -9.29
N ASN A 6 -12.20 -4.60 -8.13
CA ASN A 6 -12.97 -4.98 -6.94
C ASN A 6 -12.88 -3.91 -5.84
N GLY A 7 -13.03 -2.64 -6.21
CA GLY A 7 -13.07 -1.53 -5.26
C GLY A 7 -11.78 -1.34 -4.46
N PHE A 8 -10.62 -1.68 -5.03
CA PHE A 8 -9.32 -1.64 -4.35
C PHE A 8 -9.20 -2.55 -3.13
N ALA A 9 -9.97 -3.64 -3.12
CA ALA A 9 -9.82 -4.63 -2.07
C ALA A 9 -8.36 -5.13 -2.03
N PRO A 10 -7.74 -5.20 -0.84
CA PRO A 10 -6.41 -5.77 -0.69
C PRO A 10 -6.36 -7.20 -1.22
N ASP A 11 -5.33 -7.51 -2.02
CA ASP A 11 -5.09 -8.85 -2.51
C ASP A 11 -3.92 -9.47 -1.75
N THR A 12 -4.09 -10.72 -1.36
CA THR A 12 -3.12 -11.46 -0.55
C THR A 12 -2.65 -12.70 -1.29
N GLY A 13 -1.42 -13.10 -1.05
CA GLY A 13 -0.87 -14.26 -1.73
C GLY A 13 0.65 -14.25 -1.75
N LYS A 14 1.22 -15.18 -2.50
CA LYS A 14 2.65 -15.25 -2.71
C LYS A 14 3.01 -14.51 -3.99
N ILE A 15 4.05 -13.69 -3.93
CA ILE A 15 4.63 -13.05 -5.11
C ILE A 15 5.52 -14.06 -5.82
N ASP A 16 5.13 -14.47 -7.02
CA ASP A 16 5.87 -15.42 -7.82
C ASP A 16 6.98 -14.74 -8.62
N VAL A 17 6.71 -13.55 -9.14
CA VAL A 17 7.70 -12.73 -9.84
C VAL A 17 7.64 -11.31 -9.31
N TYR A 18 8.80 -10.77 -8.95
CA TYR A 18 8.97 -9.36 -8.63
C TYR A 18 10.15 -8.79 -9.40
N ARG A 19 9.87 -7.88 -10.32
CA ARG A 19 10.88 -7.13 -11.06
C ARG A 19 10.48 -5.65 -11.02
N SER A 20 11.22 -4.88 -10.28
CA SER A 20 11.01 -3.43 -10.18
C SER A 20 11.72 -2.71 -11.33
N ALA A 21 11.17 -1.57 -11.72
CA ALA A 21 11.85 -0.64 -12.60
C ALA A 21 13.08 -0.03 -11.93
N SER A 22 14.01 0.47 -12.73
CA SER A 22 15.17 1.20 -12.25
C SER A 22 15.56 2.30 -13.24
N GLY A 23 16.61 3.05 -12.91
CA GLY A 23 17.22 4.02 -13.81
C GLY A 23 17.15 5.46 -13.32
N PHE A 24 17.73 6.35 -14.12
CA PHE A 24 17.91 7.74 -13.74
C PHE A 24 16.57 8.46 -13.51
N GLY A 25 16.46 9.05 -12.33
CA GLY A 25 15.26 9.77 -11.90
C GLY A 25 14.12 8.88 -11.39
N ILE A 26 14.42 7.61 -11.08
CA ILE A 26 13.49 6.71 -10.39
C ILE A 26 14.08 6.37 -9.02
N ARG A 27 13.26 6.52 -8.00
CA ARG A 27 13.52 6.05 -6.63
C ARG A 27 12.41 5.11 -6.21
N LEU A 28 12.80 4.00 -5.63
CA LEU A 28 11.90 3.01 -5.08
C LEU A 28 12.10 2.98 -3.57
N ASP A 29 11.00 3.15 -2.86
CA ASP A 29 10.95 2.99 -1.42
C ASP A 29 10.01 1.82 -1.15
N GLY A 30 10.54 0.66 -0.82
CA GLY A 30 9.77 -0.58 -0.60
C GLY A 30 10.44 -1.44 0.44
N ASP A 31 9.65 -2.23 1.13
CA ASP A 31 10.09 -3.07 2.23
C ASP A 31 9.76 -4.55 2.00
N SER A 32 8.56 -4.86 1.52
CA SER A 32 8.04 -6.23 1.50
C SER A 32 7.96 -6.87 0.11
N GLY A 33 8.29 -6.13 -0.96
CA GLY A 33 8.16 -6.60 -2.34
C GLY A 33 9.41 -7.30 -2.87
N PHE A 34 9.45 -8.62 -2.84
CA PHE A 34 10.45 -9.44 -3.51
C PHE A 34 9.85 -10.78 -3.94
N THR A 35 10.49 -11.44 -4.90
CA THR A 35 10.06 -12.76 -5.36
C THR A 35 10.08 -13.77 -4.22
N GLY A 36 8.96 -14.43 -3.99
CA GLY A 36 8.76 -15.40 -2.92
C GLY A 36 8.17 -14.84 -1.65
N SER A 37 8.05 -13.50 -1.49
CA SER A 37 7.39 -12.91 -0.33
C SER A 37 5.90 -13.24 -0.30
N VAL A 38 5.36 -13.36 0.92
CA VAL A 38 3.94 -13.66 1.15
C VAL A 38 3.27 -12.41 1.69
N ILE A 39 2.28 -11.93 0.93
CA ILE A 39 1.47 -10.79 1.34
C ILE A 39 0.35 -11.30 2.23
N SER A 40 0.35 -10.87 3.47
CA SER A 40 -0.61 -11.26 4.48
C SER A 40 -1.75 -10.26 4.61
N PRO A 41 -2.94 -10.67 5.08
CA PRO A 41 -4.06 -9.75 5.31
C PRO A 41 -3.92 -8.90 6.59
N TYR A 42 -2.82 -9.09 7.34
CA TYR A 42 -2.64 -8.45 8.65
C TYR A 42 -1.85 -7.14 8.58
N TYR A 43 -1.24 -6.84 7.44
CA TYR A 43 -0.45 -5.64 7.20
C TYR A 43 -0.95 -4.92 5.95
N ASP A 44 -0.49 -3.69 5.79
CA ASP A 44 -0.84 -2.87 4.65
C ASP A 44 -0.45 -3.53 3.32
N SER A 45 -1.24 -3.27 2.29
CA SER A 45 -1.07 -3.78 0.93
C SER A 45 0.05 -3.09 0.14
N LEU A 46 0.75 -2.14 0.75
CA LEU A 46 1.82 -1.38 0.10
C LEU A 46 3.06 -2.25 -0.13
N LEU A 47 3.45 -2.46 -1.39
CA LEU A 47 4.67 -3.16 -1.75
C LEU A 47 5.84 -2.20 -1.93
N VAL A 48 5.63 -1.16 -2.72
CA VAL A 48 6.68 -0.22 -3.10
C VAL A 48 6.08 1.12 -3.50
N LYS A 49 6.71 2.19 -3.06
CA LYS A 49 6.44 3.53 -3.54
C LYS A 49 7.41 3.86 -4.69
N VAL A 50 6.87 4.16 -5.85
CA VAL A 50 7.64 4.56 -7.02
C VAL A 50 7.64 6.08 -7.09
N THR A 51 8.80 6.69 -6.91
CA THR A 51 8.98 8.15 -7.02
C THR A 51 9.78 8.46 -8.28
N SER A 52 9.26 9.34 -9.11
CA SER A 52 9.94 9.82 -10.30
C SER A 52 10.35 11.28 -10.17
N TRP A 53 11.51 11.62 -10.71
CA TRP A 53 12.04 12.97 -10.76
C TRP A 53 12.33 13.38 -12.20
N GLY A 54 11.98 14.61 -12.55
CA GLY A 54 12.27 15.22 -13.85
C GLY A 54 12.50 16.72 -13.72
N ARG A 55 13.04 17.34 -14.76
CA ARG A 55 13.21 18.81 -14.82
C ARG A 55 11.87 19.53 -14.94
N THR A 56 10.90 18.85 -15.53
CA THR A 56 9.53 19.33 -15.70
C THR A 56 8.56 18.28 -15.15
N PHE A 57 7.33 18.68 -14.90
CA PHE A 57 6.26 17.74 -14.51
C PHE A 57 6.05 16.67 -15.57
N GLU A 58 6.08 17.04 -16.84
CA GLU A 58 5.94 16.11 -17.96
C GLU A 58 7.07 15.07 -17.99
N ASP A 59 8.32 15.48 -17.78
CA ASP A 59 9.45 14.56 -17.68
C ASP A 59 9.27 13.55 -16.53
N ALA A 60 8.86 14.04 -15.35
CA ALA A 60 8.60 13.19 -14.20
C ALA A 60 7.44 12.22 -14.48
N ARG A 61 6.35 12.72 -15.06
CA ARG A 61 5.16 11.93 -15.44
C ARG A 61 5.53 10.79 -16.40
N ARG A 62 6.28 11.10 -17.48
CA ARG A 62 6.72 10.08 -18.45
C ARG A 62 7.63 9.03 -17.82
N LYS A 63 8.52 9.42 -16.91
CA LYS A 63 9.37 8.48 -16.17
C LYS A 63 8.56 7.60 -15.23
N ALA A 64 7.57 8.15 -14.53
CA ALA A 64 6.67 7.37 -13.69
C ALA A 64 5.90 6.33 -14.52
N PHE A 65 5.34 6.72 -15.66
CA PHE A 65 4.65 5.81 -16.56
C PHE A 65 5.57 4.69 -17.07
N ARG A 66 6.80 5.04 -17.51
CA ARG A 66 7.80 4.06 -17.91
C ARG A 66 8.12 3.09 -16.77
N ALA A 67 8.37 3.60 -15.57
CA ALA A 67 8.70 2.77 -14.42
C ALA A 67 7.57 1.78 -14.09
N LEU A 68 6.32 2.23 -14.10
CA LEU A 68 5.16 1.35 -13.92
C LEU A 68 5.04 0.31 -15.05
N SER A 69 5.40 0.67 -16.28
CA SER A 69 5.35 -0.25 -17.44
C SER A 69 6.45 -1.32 -17.40
N GLU A 70 7.60 -1.00 -16.82
CA GLU A 70 8.73 -1.90 -16.66
C GLU A 70 8.60 -2.81 -15.41
N THR A 71 7.76 -2.40 -14.46
CA THR A 71 7.54 -3.17 -13.24
C THR A 71 6.65 -4.39 -13.52
N VAL A 72 7.13 -5.56 -13.14
CA VAL A 72 6.40 -6.83 -13.28
C VAL A 72 6.24 -7.46 -11.90
N ILE A 73 5.00 -7.66 -11.51
CA ILE A 73 4.62 -8.34 -10.26
C ILE A 73 3.57 -9.39 -10.62
N GLU A 74 3.86 -10.65 -10.32
CA GLU A 74 2.98 -11.78 -10.59
C GLU A 74 2.71 -12.55 -9.29
N GLY A 75 1.56 -13.22 -9.23
CA GLY A 75 1.11 -13.98 -8.07
C GLY A 75 0.07 -13.24 -7.21
N VAL A 76 0.03 -11.90 -7.30
CA VAL A 76 -0.94 -11.04 -6.64
C VAL A 76 -1.44 -9.96 -7.59
N LYS A 77 -2.63 -9.46 -7.35
CA LYS A 77 -3.16 -8.29 -8.09
C LYS A 77 -2.51 -7.02 -7.60
N THR A 78 -2.35 -6.06 -8.50
CA THR A 78 -1.75 -4.76 -8.21
C THR A 78 -2.55 -3.64 -8.84
N ASN A 79 -2.37 -2.43 -8.35
CA ASN A 79 -2.99 -1.23 -8.90
C ASN A 79 -2.17 -0.57 -10.03
N ILE A 80 -1.12 -1.25 -10.54
CA ILE A 80 -0.22 -0.67 -11.57
C ILE A 80 -1.00 -0.15 -12.79
N ARG A 81 -1.93 -0.93 -13.33
CA ARG A 81 -2.70 -0.53 -14.51
C ARG A 81 -3.60 0.67 -14.25
N PHE A 82 -4.23 0.71 -13.10
CA PHE A 82 -4.99 1.87 -12.66
C PHE A 82 -4.09 3.12 -12.58
N LEU A 83 -2.93 3.01 -11.97
CA LEU A 83 -1.97 4.11 -11.88
C LEU A 83 -1.49 4.58 -13.27
N GLN A 84 -1.30 3.66 -14.22
CA GLN A 84 -0.99 4.02 -15.61
C GLN A 84 -2.12 4.82 -16.27
N ASN A 85 -3.38 4.43 -16.04
CA ASN A 85 -4.54 5.19 -16.54
C ASN A 85 -4.58 6.59 -15.93
N VAL A 86 -4.37 6.70 -14.61
CA VAL A 86 -4.31 7.99 -13.90
C VAL A 86 -3.24 8.89 -14.51
N ILE A 87 -2.01 8.40 -14.63
CA ILE A 87 -0.85 9.19 -15.10
C ILE A 87 -1.03 9.63 -16.57
N ASN A 88 -1.73 8.83 -17.38
CA ASN A 88 -1.99 9.16 -18.79
C ASN A 88 -3.23 10.04 -19.00
N HIS A 89 -4.03 10.25 -17.98
CA HIS A 89 -5.22 11.06 -18.10
C HIS A 89 -4.86 12.53 -18.38
N PRO A 90 -5.55 13.21 -19.33
CA PRO A 90 -5.23 14.60 -19.70
C PRO A 90 -5.24 15.57 -18.53
N ILE A 91 -6.23 15.47 -17.62
CA ILE A 91 -6.33 16.34 -16.44
C ILE A 91 -5.11 16.15 -15.52
N PHE A 92 -4.62 14.91 -15.36
CA PHE A 92 -3.40 14.64 -14.61
C PHE A 92 -2.17 15.23 -15.32
N ALA A 93 -2.08 15.04 -16.64
CA ALA A 93 -0.97 15.58 -17.44
C ALA A 93 -0.89 17.12 -17.38
N GLU A 94 -2.04 17.79 -17.24
CA GLU A 94 -2.12 19.25 -17.07
C GLU A 94 -1.90 19.72 -15.63
N GLY A 95 -1.76 18.79 -14.66
CA GLY A 95 -1.61 19.12 -13.24
C GLY A 95 -2.86 19.71 -12.61
N LYS A 96 -4.06 19.40 -13.13
CA LYS A 96 -5.35 19.98 -12.71
C LYS A 96 -6.20 19.01 -11.87
N CYS A 97 -5.61 17.93 -11.34
CA CYS A 97 -6.33 17.00 -10.49
C CYS A 97 -6.73 17.65 -9.16
N ASP A 98 -7.97 17.41 -8.76
CA ASP A 98 -8.49 17.72 -7.43
C ASP A 98 -8.76 16.42 -6.63
N THR A 99 -9.27 16.55 -5.42
CA THR A 99 -9.58 15.41 -4.53
C THR A 99 -10.71 14.53 -5.06
N ASN A 100 -11.53 15.02 -5.99
CA ASN A 100 -12.65 14.29 -6.57
C ASN A 100 -12.27 13.65 -7.93
N PHE A 101 -11.04 13.87 -8.40
CA PHE A 101 -10.61 13.45 -9.72
C PHE A 101 -10.89 11.96 -10.00
N ILE A 102 -10.51 11.07 -9.11
CA ILE A 102 -10.73 9.63 -9.28
C ILE A 102 -12.23 9.30 -9.28
N GLY A 103 -13.00 9.90 -8.37
CA GLY A 103 -14.44 9.68 -8.28
C GLY A 103 -15.22 10.16 -9.52
N ASN A 104 -14.75 11.23 -10.15
CA ASN A 104 -15.36 11.81 -11.33
C ASN A 104 -14.99 11.08 -12.63
N HIS A 105 -13.99 10.19 -12.59
CA HIS A 105 -13.44 9.49 -13.76
C HIS A 105 -13.47 7.95 -13.58
N PRO A 106 -14.68 7.33 -13.63
CA PRO A 106 -14.82 5.87 -13.48
C PRO A 106 -14.11 5.08 -14.58
N GLU A 107 -13.83 5.71 -15.75
CA GLU A 107 -13.06 5.10 -16.83
C GLU A 107 -11.64 4.74 -16.44
N LEU A 108 -11.08 5.35 -15.40
CA LEU A 108 -9.77 5.01 -14.85
C LEU A 108 -9.71 3.56 -14.35
N MET A 109 -10.86 3.02 -13.95
CA MET A 109 -11.00 1.62 -13.49
C MET A 109 -11.09 0.62 -14.64
N HIS A 110 -11.25 1.06 -15.88
CA HIS A 110 -11.32 0.18 -17.04
C HIS A 110 -9.93 -0.38 -17.34
N ILE A 111 -9.61 -1.49 -16.70
CA ILE A 111 -8.38 -2.23 -16.93
C ILE A 111 -8.66 -3.22 -18.05
N ASN A 112 -8.25 -2.90 -19.28
CA ASN A 112 -8.22 -3.87 -20.37
C ASN A 112 -7.18 -4.95 -20.02
N GLN A 113 -7.61 -5.92 -19.26
CA GLN A 113 -6.90 -7.20 -19.16
C GLN A 113 -7.14 -7.90 -20.50
N GLY A 114 -6.25 -7.68 -21.44
CA GLY A 114 -6.20 -8.51 -22.63
C GLY A 114 -5.93 -9.94 -22.17
N GLU A 115 -6.98 -10.68 -21.85
CA GLU A 115 -6.85 -12.11 -21.55
C GLU A 115 -6.40 -12.83 -22.80
N THR A 116 -5.12 -13.17 -22.85
CA THR A 116 -4.63 -14.08 -23.87
C THR A 116 -5.32 -15.44 -23.71
N ALA A 117 -5.41 -16.22 -24.79
CA ALA A 117 -5.98 -17.56 -24.72
C ALA A 117 -5.25 -18.44 -23.69
N GLU A 118 -3.94 -18.26 -23.58
CA GLU A 118 -3.09 -18.95 -22.61
C GLU A 118 -3.47 -18.58 -21.17
N LEU A 119 -3.70 -17.29 -20.90
CA LEU A 119 -4.10 -16.84 -19.56
C LEU A 119 -5.48 -17.39 -19.17
N ARG A 120 -6.42 -17.50 -20.13
CA ARG A 120 -7.73 -18.14 -19.88
C ARG A 120 -7.59 -19.62 -19.54
N VAL A 121 -6.72 -20.34 -20.28
CA VAL A 121 -6.46 -21.75 -20.01
C VAL A 121 -5.79 -21.92 -18.65
N LEU A 122 -4.80 -21.09 -18.33
CA LEU A 122 -4.13 -21.12 -17.01
C LEU A 122 -5.09 -20.79 -15.86
N LYS A 123 -5.95 -19.80 -16.02
CA LYS A 123 -6.99 -19.49 -15.03
C LYS A 123 -7.97 -20.66 -14.84
N PHE A 124 -8.39 -21.31 -15.94
CA PHE A 124 -9.27 -22.47 -15.86
C PHE A 124 -8.60 -23.63 -15.14
N LEU A 125 -7.36 -23.95 -15.51
CA LEU A 125 -6.59 -25.01 -14.86
C LEU A 125 -6.31 -24.68 -13.38
N GLY A 126 -5.89 -23.46 -13.08
CA GLY A 126 -5.66 -22.99 -11.71
C GLY A 126 -6.92 -23.09 -10.87
N ASN A 127 -8.06 -22.63 -11.38
CA ASN A 127 -9.33 -22.75 -10.68
C ASN A 127 -9.71 -24.19 -10.40
N LYS A 128 -9.55 -25.08 -11.42
CA LYS A 128 -9.86 -26.49 -11.30
C LYS A 128 -8.96 -27.23 -10.32
N TYR A 129 -7.65 -26.95 -10.33
CA TYR A 129 -6.68 -27.66 -9.49
C TYR A 129 -6.48 -27.05 -8.11
N VAL A 130 -6.71 -25.73 -7.96
CA VAL A 130 -6.48 -25.03 -6.68
C VAL A 130 -7.77 -24.89 -5.89
N ASN A 131 -8.87 -24.50 -6.54
CA ASN A 131 -10.14 -24.21 -5.86
C ASN A 131 -11.03 -25.46 -5.72
N GLU A 132 -10.93 -26.43 -6.65
CA GLU A 132 -11.69 -27.69 -6.59
C GLU A 132 -10.99 -28.75 -5.75
N ILE A 133 -9.68 -28.66 -5.50
CA ILE A 133 -8.98 -29.53 -4.58
C ILE A 133 -9.31 -29.08 -3.16
N LYS A 134 -10.15 -29.86 -2.45
CA LYS A 134 -10.38 -29.71 -1.01
C LYS A 134 -9.12 -30.12 -0.24
N GLY A 135 -8.08 -29.31 -0.32
CA GLY A 135 -6.84 -29.47 0.44
C GLY A 135 -6.78 -28.43 1.55
N ASN A 136 -6.13 -28.79 2.65
CA ASN A 136 -5.98 -27.95 3.83
C ASN A 136 -5.60 -26.50 3.46
N LYS A 137 -6.43 -25.55 3.87
CA LYS A 137 -6.03 -24.14 3.85
C LYS A 137 -4.74 -24.02 4.65
N PRO A 138 -3.74 -23.26 4.19
CA PRO A 138 -2.55 -23.02 4.99
C PRO A 138 -2.98 -22.44 6.33
N GLN A 139 -2.61 -23.12 7.40
CA GLN A 139 -2.88 -22.67 8.76
C GLN A 139 -1.79 -21.63 9.07
N PHE A 140 -2.17 -20.35 9.10
CA PHE A 140 -1.26 -19.31 9.55
C PHE A 140 -1.15 -19.40 11.07
N ASP A 141 0.07 -19.51 11.57
CA ASP A 141 0.31 -19.36 13.00
C ASP A 141 -0.05 -17.94 13.41
N VAL A 142 -1.03 -17.83 14.30
CA VAL A 142 -1.40 -16.53 14.87
C VAL A 142 -0.22 -16.06 15.73
N PRO A 143 0.35 -14.87 15.45
CA PRO A 143 1.46 -14.37 16.26
C PRO A 143 1.07 -14.31 17.74
N ALA A 144 1.94 -14.80 18.60
CA ALA A 144 1.72 -14.68 20.04
C ALA A 144 1.90 -13.22 20.48
N PHE A 145 0.80 -12.55 20.79
CA PHE A 145 0.86 -11.20 21.35
C PHE A 145 1.28 -11.26 22.82
N PRO A 146 2.21 -10.39 23.26
CA PRO A 146 2.53 -10.28 24.68
C PRO A 146 1.28 -9.87 25.47
N ARG A 147 0.91 -10.64 26.48
CA ARG A 147 -0.18 -10.28 27.37
C ARG A 147 0.30 -9.23 28.35
N ILE A 148 -0.14 -8.00 28.16
CA ILE A 148 0.14 -6.90 29.10
C ILE A 148 -0.96 -6.97 30.18
N LYS A 149 -0.55 -7.01 31.45
CA LYS A 149 -1.51 -7.01 32.57
C LYS A 149 -2.07 -5.60 32.75
N GLU A 150 -3.37 -5.47 32.82
CA GLU A 150 -4.04 -4.15 33.02
C GLU A 150 -3.54 -3.41 34.25
N GLU A 151 -3.17 -4.13 35.30
CA GLU A 151 -2.59 -3.58 36.53
C GLU A 151 -1.23 -2.89 36.30
N GLU A 152 -0.48 -3.31 35.30
CA GLU A 152 0.80 -2.68 34.94
C GLU A 152 0.56 -1.42 34.13
N ILE A 153 -0.48 -1.40 33.27
CA ILE A 153 -0.86 -0.22 32.48
C ILE A 153 -1.33 0.93 33.38
N GLN A 154 -2.08 0.61 34.43
CA GLN A 154 -2.58 1.62 35.38
C GLN A 154 -1.48 2.31 36.19
N LYS A 155 -0.30 1.68 36.34
CA LYS A 155 0.84 2.23 37.07
C LYS A 155 1.72 3.14 36.19
N LEU A 156 1.49 3.17 34.87
CA LEU A 156 2.27 4.00 33.96
C LEU A 156 1.77 5.46 34.03
N SER A 157 2.68 6.37 34.34
CA SER A 157 2.44 7.80 34.22
C SER A 157 3.04 8.33 32.91
N GLY A 158 2.25 9.05 32.11
CA GLY A 158 2.71 9.58 30.83
C GLY A 158 1.90 10.78 30.36
N THR A 159 2.16 11.20 29.15
CA THR A 159 1.51 12.36 28.53
C THR A 159 -0.01 12.20 28.40
N ARG A 160 -0.55 10.97 28.34
CA ARG A 160 -1.98 10.72 28.35
C ARG A 160 -2.65 11.20 29.64
N GLN A 161 -2.07 10.86 30.79
CA GLN A 161 -2.58 11.28 32.09
C GLN A 161 -2.47 12.79 32.25
N LEU A 162 -1.38 13.37 31.76
CA LEU A 162 -1.17 14.80 31.74
C LEU A 162 -2.23 15.53 30.90
N LEU A 163 -2.52 15.01 29.70
CA LEU A 163 -3.59 15.52 28.84
C LEU A 163 -4.96 15.44 29.53
N GLN A 164 -5.27 14.33 30.19
CA GLN A 164 -6.54 14.16 30.92
C GLN A 164 -6.68 15.16 32.10
N GLN A 165 -5.59 15.46 32.78
CA GLN A 165 -5.58 16.40 33.92
C GLN A 165 -5.67 17.85 33.49
N MET A 166 -4.97 18.24 32.44
CA MET A 166 -4.83 19.63 32.00
C MET A 166 -5.90 20.04 30.98
N GLY A 167 -6.46 19.08 30.25
CA GLY A 167 -7.29 19.32 29.07
C GLY A 167 -6.48 19.67 27.82
N PRO A 168 -7.10 19.64 26.62
CA PRO A 168 -6.39 19.76 25.35
C PRO A 168 -5.70 21.11 25.17
N GLU A 169 -6.35 22.22 25.55
CA GLU A 169 -5.77 23.56 25.34
C GLU A 169 -4.52 23.78 26.18
N LYS A 170 -4.59 23.47 27.49
CA LYS A 170 -3.43 23.62 28.39
C LYS A 170 -2.32 22.64 28.06
N PHE A 171 -2.67 21.45 27.61
CA PHE A 171 -1.69 20.46 27.16
C PHE A 171 -0.96 20.92 25.89
N SER A 172 -1.67 21.52 24.93
CA SER A 172 -1.07 22.13 23.74
C SER A 172 -0.07 23.23 24.11
N GLN A 173 -0.47 24.13 25.03
CA GLN A 173 0.44 25.18 25.51
C GLN A 173 1.64 24.57 26.25
N TRP A 174 1.43 23.55 27.07
CA TRP A 174 2.52 22.83 27.76
C TRP A 174 3.53 22.25 26.76
N ILE A 175 3.08 21.70 25.61
CA ILE A 175 3.98 21.23 24.56
C ILE A 175 4.83 22.36 23.99
N LEU A 176 4.20 23.51 23.70
CA LEU A 176 4.88 24.69 23.14
C LEU A 176 5.92 25.29 24.09
N ASP A 177 5.67 25.20 25.39
CA ASP A 177 6.56 25.73 26.44
C ASP A 177 7.77 24.82 26.72
N GLN A 178 7.81 23.62 26.13
CA GLN A 178 8.93 22.70 26.35
C GLN A 178 10.21 23.19 25.68
N LYS A 179 11.27 23.25 26.46
CA LYS A 179 12.64 23.57 25.97
C LYS A 179 13.39 22.34 25.48
N LYS A 180 12.88 21.14 25.76
CA LYS A 180 13.46 19.88 25.35
C LYS A 180 12.78 19.38 24.08
N LEU A 181 13.52 18.68 23.22
CA LEU A 181 12.94 17.97 22.07
C LEU A 181 11.93 16.93 22.59
N LEU A 182 10.71 17.03 22.12
CA LEU A 182 9.69 16.01 22.33
C LEU A 182 9.65 15.10 21.09
N ILE A 183 9.65 13.80 21.33
CA ILE A 183 9.59 12.80 20.27
C ILE A 183 8.21 12.12 20.36
N THR A 184 7.50 12.08 19.26
CA THR A 184 6.25 11.32 19.13
C THR A 184 6.55 10.06 18.34
N ASP A 185 6.33 8.91 18.95
CA ASP A 185 6.39 7.62 18.27
C ASP A 185 4.99 7.28 17.74
N THR A 186 4.87 7.15 16.42
CA THR A 186 3.63 6.81 15.75
C THR A 186 3.57 5.36 15.29
N THR A 187 4.59 4.55 15.59
CA THR A 187 4.70 3.17 15.14
C THR A 187 3.43 2.36 15.41
N MET A 188 2.91 2.44 16.62
CA MET A 188 1.70 1.69 16.99
C MET A 188 0.42 2.22 16.34
N ARG A 189 0.39 3.46 15.93
CA ARG A 189 -0.74 4.04 15.19
C ARG A 189 -0.70 3.55 13.74
N ASP A 190 0.47 3.53 13.13
CA ASP A 190 0.65 3.27 11.72
C ASP A 190 0.86 1.77 11.41
N ALA A 191 1.12 0.95 12.43
CA ALA A 191 1.39 -0.49 12.29
C ALA A 191 0.19 -1.33 11.79
N HIS A 192 -1.02 -0.78 11.74
CA HIS A 192 -2.24 -1.47 11.31
C HIS A 192 -2.95 -0.75 10.14
N GLN A 193 -2.26 0.16 9.48
CA GLN A 193 -2.75 0.79 8.25
C GLN A 193 -2.55 -0.09 7.04
#